data_dfb1434c2ee02ddffc8e5438b928934c
#
_entry.id   dfb1434c2ee02ddffc8e5438b928934c
#
_cell.length_a   1.000
_cell.length_b   1.000
_cell.length_c   1.000
_cell.angle_alpha   90.00
_cell.angle_beta   90.00
_cell.angle_gamma   90.00
#
_symmetry.space_group_name_H-M   'P 1'
#
loop_
_entity.id
_entity.type
_entity.pdbx_description
1 polymer ?
#
loop_
_entity_poly.entity_id
_entity_poly.type
_entity_poly.pdbx_seq_one_letter_code
_entity_poly.pdbx_strand_id
1 'polypeptide(L)'
;MAKADVEAIKKAKDGLDVWPDILRYAAEGYSSIDPEDFVRMRWYGIYQQQPNEGHFMMRVRIPSGDMSAAQLRAVAKVAKDKGRNIADITTRQNFQYHWLTIDTFPEIIAQLNEAGLSTAGACGDITRNVCGCPVAGVDPEEIYDTRAIVEEVTKFFVGNKDFSDLPRKYKISISGCAIHCNQPEINDLGIQAVRRFINGAWEVGFQVRVGGGLSTQPHFAQLLDMFVKPEQVLDICRAVTEIFRDHGYRARRNHTRLKFLVADWGAEKFRDVMIEKLGWTPEPALAWAEPAGRVQQDHLGIHKQKQAGKSWIGVSVITGRVTADQLFAAAAIADKYCEGSIRTTNQQNFLFPNIAEAQFEEAKQAIRDAGFVWEVSEFHKGAVSCTGNEFCNLAITETKARLREIVSYLESEMLWDEPIRIHLNGCPNSCGQHHIGDIGLQGCLARLNTGEQVEAYDVCLGGRLGADAQFVRPISRKVPADKVKFALENILRAYRANRTEGETFGKFVDRHTNEQLGEFLGLHLLAQDDPTWTPPPPRAHAPASAE
;
A
#
# COMPACT_ATOMS: atom_id res chain seq x y z
N MET A 1 1.41 -0.52 -30.13
CA MET A 1 1.36 -2.00 -29.97
C MET A 1 -0.04 -2.40 -29.51
N ALA A 2 -0.63 -3.45 -30.09
CA ALA A 2 -1.87 -4.03 -29.58
C ALA A 2 -1.69 -4.43 -28.10
N LYS A 3 -2.73 -4.23 -27.30
CA LYS A 3 -2.67 -4.57 -25.86
C LYS A 3 -2.54 -6.10 -25.74
N ALA A 4 -1.47 -6.58 -25.11
CA ALA A 4 -1.21 -8.02 -24.98
C ALA A 4 -2.41 -8.72 -24.34
N ASP A 5 -2.84 -9.84 -24.92
CA ASP A 5 -3.85 -10.71 -24.35
C ASP A 5 -3.22 -11.55 -23.23
N VAL A 6 -3.31 -11.04 -22.01
CA VAL A 6 -2.70 -11.65 -20.84
C VAL A 6 -3.30 -13.02 -20.53
N GLU A 7 -4.59 -13.25 -20.82
CA GLU A 7 -5.23 -14.55 -20.58
C GLU A 7 -4.71 -15.61 -21.56
N ALA A 8 -4.54 -15.26 -22.84
CA ALA A 8 -3.92 -16.16 -23.82
C ALA A 8 -2.46 -16.49 -23.43
N ILE A 9 -1.69 -15.49 -22.99
CA ILE A 9 -0.29 -15.66 -22.54
C ILE A 9 -0.21 -16.63 -21.35
N LYS A 10 -1.08 -16.48 -20.34
CA LYS A 10 -1.14 -17.37 -19.16
C LYS A 10 -1.56 -18.79 -19.52
N LYS A 11 -2.52 -18.93 -20.45
CA LYS A 11 -3.00 -20.23 -20.91
C LYS A 11 -1.93 -21.00 -21.71
N ALA A 12 -1.09 -20.29 -22.47
CA ALA A 12 0.01 -20.90 -23.22
C ALA A 12 1.12 -21.41 -22.31
N LYS A 13 1.44 -20.70 -21.22
CA LYS A 13 2.49 -21.05 -20.26
C LYS A 13 2.25 -20.35 -18.93
N ASP A 14 2.31 -21.09 -17.82
CA ASP A 14 2.20 -20.52 -16.48
C ASP A 14 3.33 -19.52 -16.20
N GLY A 15 3.00 -18.43 -15.50
CA GLY A 15 3.98 -17.39 -15.18
C GLY A 15 5.11 -17.87 -14.26
N LEU A 16 4.88 -18.90 -13.42
CA LEU A 16 5.91 -19.51 -12.59
C LEU A 16 6.89 -20.39 -13.41
N ASP A 17 6.52 -20.81 -14.63
CA ASP A 17 7.36 -21.62 -15.49
C ASP A 17 8.35 -20.80 -16.36
N VAL A 18 8.39 -19.47 -16.19
CA VAL A 18 9.30 -18.61 -16.97
C VAL A 18 10.74 -18.60 -16.44
N TRP A 19 11.02 -19.22 -15.30
CA TRP A 19 12.36 -19.18 -14.71
C TRP A 19 13.48 -19.71 -15.60
N PRO A 20 13.35 -20.85 -16.30
CA PRO A 20 14.37 -21.31 -17.26
C PRO A 20 14.65 -20.30 -18.39
N ASP A 21 13.63 -19.59 -18.84
CA ASP A 21 13.80 -18.55 -19.88
C ASP A 21 14.51 -17.33 -19.32
N ILE A 22 14.23 -16.94 -18.07
CA ILE A 22 14.98 -15.85 -17.40
C ILE A 22 16.48 -16.19 -17.35
N LEU A 23 16.83 -17.44 -17.04
CA LEU A 23 18.24 -17.88 -17.06
C LEU A 23 18.86 -17.79 -18.46
N ARG A 24 18.11 -18.20 -19.50
CA ARG A 24 18.54 -18.06 -20.90
C ARG A 24 18.70 -16.59 -21.29
N TYR A 25 17.73 -15.74 -21.00
CA TYR A 25 17.81 -14.31 -21.29
C TYR A 25 18.95 -13.61 -20.55
N ALA A 26 19.26 -14.06 -19.33
CA ALA A 26 20.41 -13.54 -18.59
C ALA A 26 21.74 -13.81 -19.29
N ALA A 27 21.84 -14.94 -20.01
CA ALA A 27 23.02 -15.30 -20.79
C ALA A 27 23.06 -14.65 -22.19
N GLU A 28 21.90 -14.51 -22.83
CA GLU A 28 21.77 -14.03 -24.22
C GLU A 28 21.57 -12.52 -24.35
N GLY A 29 21.15 -11.85 -23.25
CA GLY A 29 20.93 -10.40 -23.21
C GLY A 29 19.49 -9.97 -23.48
N TYR A 30 19.23 -8.69 -23.24
CA TYR A 30 17.89 -8.05 -23.29
C TYR A 30 17.15 -8.27 -24.61
N SER A 31 17.85 -8.22 -25.75
CA SER A 31 17.25 -8.36 -27.08
C SER A 31 16.70 -9.76 -27.39
N SER A 32 17.07 -10.77 -26.61
CA SER A 32 16.60 -12.15 -26.77
C SER A 32 15.24 -12.39 -26.06
N ILE A 33 14.76 -11.45 -25.25
CA ILE A 33 13.55 -11.63 -24.45
C ILE A 33 12.31 -11.69 -25.35
N ASP A 34 11.56 -12.80 -25.26
CA ASP A 34 10.26 -12.92 -25.91
C ASP A 34 9.29 -11.86 -25.37
N PRO A 35 8.57 -11.11 -26.26
CA PRO A 35 7.60 -10.10 -25.84
C PRO A 35 6.54 -10.58 -24.84
N GLU A 36 6.10 -11.84 -24.90
CA GLU A 36 5.14 -12.39 -23.94
C GLU A 36 5.79 -12.65 -22.57
N ASP A 37 7.08 -12.93 -22.54
CA ASP A 37 7.77 -13.22 -21.28
C ASP A 37 8.01 -11.97 -20.45
N PHE A 38 7.97 -10.76 -20.99
CA PHE A 38 7.84 -9.53 -20.19
C PHE A 38 6.54 -9.52 -19.34
N VAL A 39 5.50 -10.25 -19.75
CA VAL A 39 4.30 -10.44 -18.95
C VAL A 39 4.53 -11.51 -17.88
N ARG A 40 5.14 -12.67 -18.25
CA ARG A 40 5.36 -13.81 -17.34
C ARG A 40 6.42 -13.52 -16.27
N MET A 41 7.46 -12.75 -16.57
CA MET A 41 8.50 -12.31 -15.62
C MET A 41 7.91 -11.58 -14.40
N ARG A 42 6.71 -11.02 -14.51
CA ARG A 42 6.00 -10.39 -13.39
C ARG A 42 5.71 -11.35 -12.25
N TRP A 43 5.58 -12.67 -12.52
CA TRP A 43 5.41 -13.68 -11.46
C TRP A 43 6.63 -13.78 -10.55
N TYR A 44 7.81 -13.42 -11.06
CA TYR A 44 9.05 -13.28 -10.30
C TYR A 44 9.32 -11.86 -9.81
N GLY A 45 8.28 -10.99 -9.80
CA GLY A 45 8.41 -9.63 -9.31
C GLY A 45 9.10 -8.67 -10.25
N ILE A 46 9.41 -9.09 -11.48
CA ILE A 46 10.22 -8.35 -12.46
C ILE A 46 9.30 -7.57 -13.40
N TYR A 47 9.56 -6.28 -13.56
CA TYR A 47 8.87 -5.40 -14.51
C TYR A 47 9.87 -4.63 -15.34
N GLN A 48 9.59 -4.52 -16.63
CA GLN A 48 10.32 -3.57 -17.47
C GLN A 48 10.12 -2.14 -16.94
N GLN A 49 11.22 -1.44 -16.75
CA GLN A 49 11.25 -0.05 -16.32
C GLN A 49 11.17 0.88 -17.53
N GLN A 50 10.48 1.99 -17.42
CA GLN A 50 10.47 3.05 -18.42
C GLN A 50 10.70 4.40 -17.72
N PRO A 51 11.30 5.35 -18.42
CA PRO A 51 11.70 5.36 -19.84
C PRO A 51 13.02 4.62 -20.15
N ASN A 52 13.59 3.90 -19.21
CA ASN A 52 14.94 3.34 -19.26
C ASN A 52 14.93 1.93 -19.87
N GLU A 53 14.94 1.83 -21.20
CA GLU A 53 14.99 0.58 -21.95
C GLU A 53 16.18 -0.29 -21.49
N GLY A 54 15.98 -1.60 -21.45
CA GLY A 54 16.99 -2.56 -20.95
C GLY A 54 17.07 -2.67 -19.43
N HIS A 55 16.39 -1.77 -18.69
CA HIS A 55 16.35 -1.79 -17.24
C HIS A 55 15.03 -2.30 -16.70
N PHE A 56 15.10 -2.88 -15.50
CA PHE A 56 13.95 -3.48 -14.83
C PHE A 56 13.81 -2.99 -13.39
N MET A 57 12.58 -3.02 -12.93
CA MET A 57 12.20 -2.95 -11.53
C MET A 57 11.94 -4.37 -11.01
N MET A 58 12.43 -4.69 -9.82
CA MET A 58 12.15 -5.95 -9.14
C MET A 58 11.56 -5.67 -7.74
N ARG A 59 10.60 -6.50 -7.34
CA ARG A 59 9.98 -6.43 -6.00
C ARG A 59 10.25 -7.68 -5.20
N VAL A 60 10.65 -7.49 -3.93
CA VAL A 60 10.89 -8.55 -2.94
C VAL A 60 9.72 -8.60 -1.98
N ARG A 61 9.19 -9.80 -1.69
CA ARG A 61 8.13 -10.00 -0.69
C ARG A 61 8.70 -9.94 0.71
N ILE A 62 8.02 -9.19 1.57
CA ILE A 62 8.29 -9.15 3.01
C ILE A 62 6.94 -9.37 3.72
N PRO A 63 6.58 -10.61 4.06
CA PRO A 63 5.33 -10.91 4.74
C PRO A 63 5.23 -10.14 6.07
N SER A 64 4.09 -9.51 6.33
CA SER A 64 3.90 -8.59 7.48
C SER A 64 4.88 -7.42 7.55
N GLY A 65 5.79 -7.26 6.59
CA GLY A 65 6.90 -6.34 6.72
C GLY A 65 7.98 -6.79 7.72
N ASP A 66 7.83 -7.97 8.33
CA ASP A 66 8.74 -8.48 9.37
C ASP A 66 9.94 -9.18 8.74
N MET A 67 11.15 -8.84 9.18
CA MET A 67 12.39 -9.40 8.66
C MET A 67 13.52 -9.38 9.69
N SER A 68 14.48 -10.27 9.48
CA SER A 68 15.72 -10.27 10.23
C SER A 68 16.71 -9.23 9.71
N ALA A 69 17.67 -8.84 10.55
CA ALA A 69 18.80 -8.01 10.13
C ALA A 69 19.61 -8.64 9.00
N ALA A 70 19.74 -9.97 8.97
CA ALA A 70 20.40 -10.70 7.89
C ALA A 70 19.66 -10.57 6.55
N GLN A 71 18.31 -10.67 6.58
CA GLN A 71 17.47 -10.44 5.41
C GLN A 71 17.59 -8.99 4.92
N LEU A 72 17.58 -8.00 5.84
CA LEU A 72 17.77 -6.61 5.45
C LEU A 72 19.15 -6.34 4.84
N ARG A 73 20.22 -7.02 5.33
CA ARG A 73 21.55 -6.95 4.68
C ARG A 73 21.55 -7.52 3.26
N ALA A 74 20.82 -8.62 3.03
CA ALA A 74 20.68 -9.15 1.67
C ALA A 74 19.95 -8.15 0.75
N VAL A 75 18.90 -7.50 1.26
CA VAL A 75 18.20 -6.40 0.55
C VAL A 75 19.16 -5.23 0.27
N ALA A 76 19.93 -4.80 1.27
CA ALA A 76 20.89 -3.71 1.15
C ALA A 76 21.98 -4.01 0.11
N LYS A 77 22.50 -5.24 0.09
CA LYS A 77 23.54 -5.66 -0.86
C LYS A 77 23.03 -5.59 -2.31
N VAL A 78 21.83 -6.07 -2.61
CA VAL A 78 21.23 -5.91 -3.95
C VAL A 78 21.09 -4.43 -4.34
N ALA A 79 20.59 -3.59 -3.42
CA ALA A 79 20.47 -2.17 -3.66
C ALA A 79 21.83 -1.51 -3.94
N LYS A 80 22.87 -1.87 -3.19
CA LYS A 80 24.23 -1.35 -3.35
C LYS A 80 24.86 -1.75 -4.67
N ASP A 81 24.85 -3.06 -4.97
CA ASP A 81 25.63 -3.62 -6.06
C ASP A 81 24.93 -3.48 -7.42
N LYS A 82 23.58 -3.55 -7.44
CA LYS A 82 22.79 -3.62 -8.68
C LYS A 82 21.73 -2.49 -8.81
N GLY A 83 21.26 -1.89 -7.70
CA GLY A 83 20.17 -0.93 -7.65
C GLY A 83 20.60 0.53 -7.58
N ARG A 84 21.83 0.89 -7.98
CA ARG A 84 22.38 2.27 -7.90
C ARG A 84 22.24 2.90 -6.50
N ASN A 85 22.49 2.10 -5.46
CA ASN A 85 22.45 2.51 -4.05
C ASN A 85 21.06 2.93 -3.54
N ILE A 86 19.97 2.56 -4.22
CA ILE A 86 18.60 2.90 -3.78
C ILE A 86 17.68 1.66 -3.73
N ALA A 87 16.73 1.71 -2.80
CA ALA A 87 15.56 0.83 -2.75
C ALA A 87 14.35 1.63 -2.27
N ASP A 88 13.15 1.16 -2.63
CA ASP A 88 11.90 1.78 -2.21
C ASP A 88 11.10 0.83 -1.32
N ILE A 89 10.67 1.29 -0.14
CA ILE A 89 9.64 0.63 0.67
C ILE A 89 8.29 0.91 0.03
N THR A 90 7.46 -0.13 -0.13
CA THR A 90 6.17 -0.01 -0.81
C THR A 90 5.00 0.07 0.18
N THR A 91 3.84 0.54 -0.28
CA THR A 91 2.56 0.52 0.46
C THR A 91 2.05 -0.89 0.80
N ARG A 92 2.80 -1.93 0.49
CA ARG A 92 2.55 -3.32 0.89
C ARG A 92 3.74 -3.94 1.60
N GLN A 93 4.50 -3.13 2.32
CA GLN A 93 5.59 -3.57 3.20
C GLN A 93 6.75 -4.28 2.47
N ASN A 94 6.82 -4.18 1.13
CA ASN A 94 7.86 -4.81 0.32
C ASN A 94 9.01 -3.87 0.06
N PHE A 95 10.15 -4.42 -0.38
CA PHE A 95 11.18 -3.65 -1.07
C PHE A 95 11.04 -3.74 -2.57
N GLN A 96 11.45 -2.67 -3.25
CA GLN A 96 11.47 -2.56 -4.69
C GLN A 96 12.79 -1.94 -5.14
N TYR A 97 13.45 -2.59 -6.10
CA TYR A 97 14.66 -2.11 -6.73
C TYR A 97 14.37 -1.54 -8.11
N HIS A 98 15.31 -0.73 -8.58
CA HIS A 98 15.28 -0.11 -9.89
C HIS A 98 16.64 -0.30 -10.57
N TRP A 99 16.73 -0.01 -11.86
CA TRP A 99 17.96 -0.05 -12.67
C TRP A 99 18.58 -1.42 -12.87
N LEU A 100 17.88 -2.49 -12.52
CA LEU A 100 18.39 -3.84 -12.71
C LEU A 100 18.43 -4.22 -14.19
N THR A 101 19.38 -5.08 -14.57
CA THR A 101 19.51 -5.61 -15.92
C THR A 101 19.28 -7.12 -15.93
N ILE A 102 18.91 -7.68 -17.10
CA ILE A 102 18.48 -9.08 -17.23
C ILE A 102 19.56 -10.08 -16.75
N ASP A 103 20.84 -9.79 -17.00
CA ASP A 103 21.99 -10.59 -16.61
C ASP A 103 22.17 -10.71 -15.10
N THR A 104 21.62 -9.76 -14.32
CA THR A 104 21.77 -9.72 -12.86
C THR A 104 20.74 -10.56 -12.10
N PHE A 105 19.61 -10.95 -12.72
CA PHE A 105 18.52 -11.62 -12.01
C PHE A 105 18.87 -12.97 -11.39
N PRO A 106 19.65 -13.87 -12.06
CA PRO A 106 20.01 -15.13 -11.43
C PRO A 106 20.77 -14.95 -10.11
N GLU A 107 21.74 -14.04 -10.09
CA GLU A 107 22.52 -13.72 -8.89
C GLU A 107 21.65 -13.09 -7.79
N ILE A 108 20.82 -12.10 -8.15
CA ILE A 108 19.94 -11.41 -7.19
C ILE A 108 18.96 -12.38 -6.55
N ILE A 109 18.29 -13.21 -7.35
CA ILE A 109 17.28 -14.15 -6.84
C ILE A 109 17.94 -15.24 -5.98
N ALA A 110 19.11 -15.75 -6.37
CA ALA A 110 19.87 -16.69 -5.55
C ALA A 110 20.25 -16.09 -4.18
N GLN A 111 20.80 -14.87 -4.16
CA GLN A 111 21.16 -14.14 -2.93
C GLN A 111 19.95 -13.89 -2.01
N LEU A 112 18.82 -13.51 -2.57
CA LEU A 112 17.60 -13.28 -1.79
C LEU A 112 17.03 -14.59 -1.24
N ASN A 113 17.01 -15.65 -2.04
CA ASN A 113 16.55 -16.98 -1.61
C ASN A 113 17.43 -17.57 -0.50
N GLU A 114 18.75 -17.39 -0.57
CA GLU A 114 19.69 -17.79 0.49
C GLU A 114 19.38 -17.12 1.82
N ALA A 115 18.93 -15.86 1.78
CA ALA A 115 18.47 -15.13 2.97
C ALA A 115 17.04 -15.50 3.39
N GLY A 116 16.36 -16.44 2.70
CA GLY A 116 14.97 -16.81 2.98
C GLY A 116 13.94 -15.80 2.47
N LEU A 117 14.33 -14.90 1.55
CA LEU A 117 13.42 -13.96 0.89
C LEU A 117 13.01 -14.47 -0.49
N SER A 118 11.87 -14.04 -0.98
CA SER A 118 11.36 -14.45 -2.29
C SER A 118 10.83 -13.27 -3.10
N THR A 119 11.05 -13.31 -4.40
CA THR A 119 10.41 -12.41 -5.37
C THR A 119 9.18 -13.05 -6.03
N ALA A 120 9.03 -14.38 -5.93
CA ALA A 120 7.91 -15.11 -6.51
C ALA A 120 6.56 -14.63 -5.98
N GLY A 121 5.62 -14.33 -6.87
CA GLY A 121 4.31 -13.78 -6.53
C GLY A 121 4.31 -12.33 -6.03
N ALA A 122 5.45 -11.63 -6.02
CA ALA A 122 5.46 -10.21 -5.66
C ALA A 122 4.66 -9.36 -6.65
N CYS A 123 4.47 -9.84 -7.88
CA CYS A 123 3.70 -9.22 -8.94
C CYS A 123 2.92 -10.28 -9.76
N GLY A 124 2.30 -9.93 -10.89
CA GLY A 124 1.51 -10.88 -11.71
C GLY A 124 0.05 -11.02 -11.27
N ASP A 125 -0.65 -11.96 -11.87
CA ASP A 125 -2.03 -12.31 -11.54
C ASP A 125 -2.05 -13.50 -10.56
N ILE A 126 -1.60 -13.25 -9.37
CA ILE A 126 -1.33 -14.23 -8.31
C ILE A 126 -1.56 -13.56 -6.95
N THR A 127 -1.59 -14.34 -5.89
CA THR A 127 -1.64 -13.83 -4.51
C THR A 127 -0.36 -13.02 -4.21
N ARG A 128 -0.54 -11.75 -3.88
CA ARG A 128 0.53 -10.79 -3.57
C ARG A 128 1.04 -10.97 -2.15
N ASN A 129 2.05 -10.20 -1.77
CA ASN A 129 2.52 -10.17 -0.39
C ASN A 129 1.34 -10.07 0.59
N VAL A 130 1.33 -10.92 1.61
CA VAL A 130 0.35 -10.82 2.71
C VAL A 130 0.80 -9.71 3.63
N CYS A 131 -0.03 -8.66 3.76
CA CYS A 131 0.27 -7.56 4.67
C CYS A 131 -0.20 -7.92 6.08
N GLY A 132 0.63 -7.61 7.07
CA GLY A 132 0.32 -7.76 8.49
C GLY A 132 0.44 -6.44 9.24
N CYS A 133 0.04 -6.45 10.51
CA CYS A 133 0.25 -5.31 11.38
C CYS A 133 1.75 -5.14 11.65
N PRO A 134 2.34 -3.96 11.42
CA PRO A 134 3.78 -3.74 11.63
C PRO A 134 4.19 -3.82 13.12
N VAL A 135 3.25 -3.71 14.04
CA VAL A 135 3.46 -3.85 15.49
C VAL A 135 2.91 -5.16 16.07
N ALA A 136 2.61 -6.15 15.21
CA ALA A 136 2.18 -7.47 15.68
C ALA A 136 3.22 -8.10 16.59
N GLY A 137 2.77 -8.68 17.72
CA GLY A 137 3.62 -9.31 18.73
C GLY A 137 4.29 -8.33 19.68
N VAL A 138 4.17 -7.01 19.48
CA VAL A 138 4.77 -5.99 20.35
C VAL A 138 3.77 -4.95 20.87
N ASP A 139 2.63 -4.77 20.21
CA ASP A 139 1.59 -3.81 20.62
C ASP A 139 0.88 -4.27 21.90
N PRO A 140 0.85 -3.44 22.97
CA PRO A 140 0.09 -3.76 24.18
C PRO A 140 -1.42 -3.95 23.95
N GLU A 141 -1.94 -3.38 22.89
CA GLU A 141 -3.37 -3.35 22.60
C GLU A 141 -3.79 -4.35 21.52
N GLU A 142 -2.86 -5.17 21.00
CA GLU A 142 -3.24 -6.19 20.03
C GLU A 142 -4.16 -7.25 20.65
N ILE A 143 -5.10 -7.71 19.86
CA ILE A 143 -6.06 -8.75 20.22
C ILE A 143 -5.41 -10.12 20.05
N TYR A 144 -4.64 -10.29 18.96
CA TYR A 144 -3.99 -11.54 18.59
C TYR A 144 -2.70 -11.30 17.81
N ASP A 145 -1.63 -12.03 18.13
CA ASP A 145 -0.38 -12.00 17.35
C ASP A 145 -0.53 -12.79 16.04
N THR A 146 -0.71 -12.09 14.95
CA THR A 146 -1.01 -12.68 13.64
C THR A 146 0.22 -13.12 12.84
N ARG A 147 1.45 -12.95 13.34
CA ARG A 147 2.68 -13.24 12.57
C ARG A 147 2.75 -14.67 12.08
N ALA A 148 2.43 -15.65 12.94
CA ALA A 148 2.42 -17.06 12.56
C ALA A 148 1.38 -17.37 11.46
N ILE A 149 0.18 -16.78 11.56
CA ILE A 149 -0.87 -16.94 10.55
C ILE A 149 -0.43 -16.32 9.20
N VAL A 150 0.17 -15.12 9.21
CA VAL A 150 0.66 -14.50 7.97
C VAL A 150 1.75 -15.35 7.32
N GLU A 151 2.65 -15.94 8.11
CA GLU A 151 3.69 -16.83 7.61
C GLU A 151 3.09 -18.10 6.99
N GLU A 152 2.14 -18.74 7.67
CA GLU A 152 1.43 -19.94 7.17
C GLU A 152 0.71 -19.67 5.86
N VAL A 153 -0.10 -18.60 5.78
CA VAL A 153 -0.80 -18.18 4.56
C VAL A 153 0.19 -17.84 3.45
N THR A 154 1.31 -17.20 3.78
CA THR A 154 2.36 -16.90 2.79
C THR A 154 2.98 -18.16 2.23
N LYS A 155 3.38 -19.11 3.08
CA LYS A 155 3.94 -20.40 2.66
C LYS A 155 2.98 -21.20 1.78
N PHE A 156 1.70 -21.17 2.08
CA PHE A 156 0.68 -21.85 1.29
C PHE A 156 0.58 -21.31 -0.15
N PHE A 157 0.67 -19.99 -0.36
CA PHE A 157 0.47 -19.38 -1.68
C PHE A 157 1.75 -19.20 -2.50
N VAL A 158 2.93 -19.08 -1.87
CA VAL A 158 4.18 -18.83 -2.61
C VAL A 158 4.58 -20.05 -3.43
N GLY A 159 4.69 -19.88 -4.75
CA GLY A 159 5.06 -20.98 -5.65
C GLY A 159 3.98 -22.03 -5.88
N ASN A 160 2.80 -21.87 -5.29
CA ASN A 160 1.68 -22.80 -5.47
C ASN A 160 1.02 -22.59 -6.84
N LYS A 161 1.20 -23.56 -7.73
CA LYS A 161 0.68 -23.52 -9.10
C LYS A 161 -0.84 -23.53 -9.19
N ASP A 162 -1.54 -24.10 -8.22
CA ASP A 162 -3.02 -24.09 -8.19
C ASP A 162 -3.58 -22.68 -8.07
N PHE A 163 -2.77 -21.72 -7.64
CA PHE A 163 -3.12 -20.31 -7.44
C PHE A 163 -2.24 -19.33 -8.25
N SER A 164 -1.50 -19.83 -9.25
CA SER A 164 -0.64 -18.99 -10.09
C SER A 164 -1.37 -18.33 -11.25
N ASP A 165 -2.54 -18.84 -11.64
CA ASP A 165 -3.41 -18.29 -12.69
C ASP A 165 -4.72 -17.73 -12.11
N LEU A 166 -4.63 -16.65 -11.33
CA LEU A 166 -5.82 -15.91 -10.92
C LEU A 166 -6.30 -14.95 -12.02
N PRO A 167 -7.59 -14.56 -12.05
CA PRO A 167 -8.09 -13.58 -13.02
C PRO A 167 -7.35 -12.24 -12.98
N ARG A 168 -6.85 -11.86 -11.80
CA ARG A 168 -6.08 -10.61 -11.58
C ARG A 168 -5.26 -10.71 -10.30
N LYS A 169 -4.38 -9.68 -10.06
CA LYS A 169 -3.68 -9.52 -8.78
C LYS A 169 -4.64 -9.65 -7.61
N TYR A 170 -4.26 -10.43 -6.61
CA TYR A 170 -5.06 -10.69 -5.43
C TYR A 170 -4.28 -10.29 -4.17
N LYS A 171 -4.94 -9.61 -3.25
CA LYS A 171 -4.30 -8.97 -2.09
C LYS A 171 -4.97 -9.42 -0.80
N ILE A 172 -4.17 -9.89 0.15
CA ILE A 172 -4.61 -10.28 1.49
C ILE A 172 -4.00 -9.31 2.50
N SER A 173 -4.78 -8.92 3.52
CA SER A 173 -4.31 -8.28 4.74
C SER A 173 -4.85 -9.00 5.96
N ILE A 174 -4.01 -9.22 6.99
CA ILE A 174 -4.36 -9.90 8.24
C ILE A 174 -3.90 -9.04 9.40
N SER A 175 -4.82 -8.57 10.24
CA SER A 175 -4.56 -7.65 11.36
C SER A 175 -4.89 -8.30 12.68
N GLY A 176 -4.02 -8.11 13.67
CA GLY A 176 -4.19 -8.58 15.05
C GLY A 176 -4.88 -7.58 15.98
N CYS A 177 -5.24 -6.40 15.52
CA CYS A 177 -5.86 -5.34 16.30
C CYS A 177 -7.16 -4.84 15.64
N ALA A 178 -7.95 -4.06 16.40
CA ALA A 178 -9.20 -3.49 15.92
C ALA A 178 -9.01 -2.22 15.06
N ILE A 179 -7.76 -1.73 14.93
CA ILE A 179 -7.45 -0.52 14.16
C ILE A 179 -7.26 -0.88 12.68
N HIS A 180 -7.68 0.00 11.78
CA HIS A 180 -7.68 -0.24 10.33
C HIS A 180 -6.35 0.14 9.62
N CYS A 181 -5.22 0.20 10.34
CA CYS A 181 -3.91 0.56 9.78
C CYS A 181 -3.46 -0.37 8.66
N ASN A 182 -3.79 -1.66 8.75
CA ASN A 182 -3.50 -2.65 7.71
C ASN A 182 -4.52 -2.67 6.56
N GLN A 183 -5.46 -1.72 6.56
CA GLN A 183 -6.36 -1.38 5.46
C GLN A 183 -7.21 -2.57 4.97
N PRO A 184 -7.92 -3.31 5.85
CA PRO A 184 -8.72 -4.47 5.46
C PRO A 184 -9.80 -4.13 4.42
N GLU A 185 -10.31 -2.92 4.43
CA GLU A 185 -11.39 -2.43 3.55
C GLU A 185 -10.99 -2.33 2.08
N ILE A 186 -9.69 -2.19 1.77
CA ILE A 186 -9.22 -1.98 0.40
C ILE A 186 -8.39 -3.15 -0.15
N ASN A 187 -8.40 -4.28 0.53
CA ASN A 187 -7.80 -5.53 0.08
C ASN A 187 -8.88 -6.48 -0.48
N ASP A 188 -8.49 -7.36 -1.39
CA ASP A 188 -9.40 -8.37 -1.95
C ASP A 188 -9.94 -9.30 -0.85
N LEU A 189 -9.10 -9.58 0.15
CA LEU A 189 -9.45 -10.27 1.39
C LEU A 189 -8.83 -9.51 2.57
N GLY A 190 -9.65 -9.03 3.49
CA GLY A 190 -9.26 -8.40 4.75
C GLY A 190 -9.69 -9.25 5.94
N ILE A 191 -8.74 -9.64 6.78
CA ILE A 191 -8.98 -10.43 7.99
C ILE A 191 -8.51 -9.61 9.18
N GLN A 192 -9.37 -9.45 10.17
CA GLN A 192 -9.12 -8.58 11.31
C GLN A 192 -9.53 -9.25 12.61
N ALA A 193 -8.63 -9.27 13.60
CA ALA A 193 -8.92 -9.85 14.91
C ALA A 193 -10.01 -9.07 15.62
N VAL A 194 -10.91 -9.81 16.26
CA VAL A 194 -12.03 -9.28 17.03
C VAL A 194 -12.21 -10.09 18.31
N ARG A 195 -12.88 -9.51 19.30
CA ARG A 195 -13.33 -10.18 20.51
C ARG A 195 -14.83 -10.20 20.53
N ARG A 196 -15.41 -11.34 20.91
CA ARG A 196 -16.84 -11.44 21.22
C ARG A 196 -17.02 -11.99 22.64
N PHE A 197 -18.07 -11.55 23.30
CA PHE A 197 -18.43 -12.04 24.62
C PHE A 197 -19.56 -13.06 24.49
N ILE A 198 -19.28 -14.32 24.83
CA ILE A 198 -20.25 -15.41 24.72
C ILE A 198 -20.14 -16.32 25.95
N ASN A 199 -21.26 -16.78 26.49
CA ASN A 199 -21.33 -17.67 27.66
C ASN A 199 -20.52 -17.18 28.88
N GLY A 200 -20.44 -15.86 29.09
CA GLY A 200 -19.70 -15.28 30.24
C GLY A 200 -18.19 -15.14 30.04
N ALA A 201 -17.65 -15.42 28.86
CA ALA A 201 -16.22 -15.32 28.54
C ALA A 201 -15.96 -14.54 27.25
N TRP A 202 -14.77 -13.92 27.16
CA TRP A 202 -14.26 -13.33 25.95
C TRP A 202 -13.62 -14.41 25.06
N GLU A 203 -14.04 -14.47 23.83
CA GLU A 203 -13.47 -15.32 22.79
C GLU A 203 -12.80 -14.45 21.73
N VAL A 204 -11.59 -14.82 21.32
CA VAL A 204 -10.82 -14.16 20.25
C VAL A 204 -11.00 -14.92 18.96
N GLY A 205 -11.23 -14.20 17.88
CA GLY A 205 -11.30 -14.72 16.52
C GLY A 205 -11.14 -13.60 15.51
N PHE A 206 -11.62 -13.83 14.30
CA PHE A 206 -11.45 -12.91 13.18
C PHE A 206 -12.77 -12.65 12.47
N GLN A 207 -12.96 -11.41 12.05
CA GLN A 207 -13.94 -11.03 11.03
C GLN A 207 -13.30 -11.05 9.65
N VAL A 208 -14.11 -11.26 8.62
CA VAL A 208 -13.68 -11.41 7.23
C VAL A 208 -14.39 -10.39 6.35
N ARG A 209 -13.60 -9.67 5.56
CA ARG A 209 -14.07 -8.73 4.54
C ARG A 209 -13.59 -9.18 3.17
N VAL A 210 -14.43 -9.09 2.14
CA VAL A 210 -14.09 -9.52 0.77
C VAL A 210 -14.43 -8.44 -0.25
N GLY A 211 -13.67 -8.41 -1.35
CA GLY A 211 -13.98 -7.58 -2.51
C GLY A 211 -13.51 -6.12 -2.43
N GLY A 212 -12.56 -5.79 -1.56
CA GLY A 212 -11.96 -4.47 -1.52
C GLY A 212 -10.94 -4.23 -2.64
N GLY A 213 -10.81 -2.97 -3.06
CA GLY A 213 -9.76 -2.61 -4.01
C GLY A 213 -9.90 -1.22 -4.60
N LEU A 214 -8.76 -0.60 -4.82
CA LEU A 214 -8.64 0.72 -5.43
C LEU A 214 -8.56 0.65 -6.98
N SER A 215 -7.88 1.57 -7.63
CA SER A 215 -7.79 1.79 -9.07
C SER A 215 -8.95 2.67 -9.58
N THR A 216 -9.28 2.64 -10.86
CA THR A 216 -10.25 3.55 -11.49
C THR A 216 -11.69 3.45 -10.94
N GLN A 217 -12.04 2.33 -10.35
CA GLN A 217 -13.36 2.07 -9.74
C GLN A 217 -13.11 1.49 -8.35
N PRO A 218 -12.93 2.31 -7.31
CA PRO A 218 -12.65 1.82 -5.97
C PRO A 218 -13.90 1.19 -5.33
N HIS A 219 -13.71 0.10 -4.56
CA HIS A 219 -14.74 -0.56 -3.78
C HIS A 219 -14.19 -0.84 -2.39
N PHE A 220 -15.00 -0.64 -1.38
CA PHE A 220 -14.73 -1.16 -0.05
C PHE A 220 -15.08 -2.65 0.01
N ALA A 221 -14.29 -3.40 0.77
CA ALA A 221 -14.57 -4.80 1.06
C ALA A 221 -15.85 -4.92 1.90
N GLN A 222 -16.72 -5.86 1.53
CA GLN A 222 -17.94 -6.16 2.26
C GLN A 222 -17.63 -7.12 3.41
N LEU A 223 -18.20 -6.85 4.58
CA LEU A 223 -18.09 -7.71 5.76
C LEU A 223 -18.98 -8.95 5.55
N LEU A 224 -18.41 -10.12 5.79
CA LEU A 224 -19.17 -11.37 5.81
C LEU A 224 -19.68 -11.65 7.23
N ASP A 225 -20.94 -12.12 7.35
CA ASP A 225 -21.49 -12.54 8.63
C ASP A 225 -20.88 -13.87 9.06
N MET A 226 -19.69 -13.79 9.67
CA MET A 226 -18.97 -14.94 10.20
C MET A 226 -17.94 -14.54 11.25
N PHE A 227 -17.71 -15.44 12.18
CA PHE A 227 -16.63 -15.44 13.16
C PHE A 227 -15.70 -16.62 12.88
N VAL A 228 -14.42 -16.35 12.71
CA VAL A 228 -13.42 -17.34 12.29
C VAL A 228 -12.38 -17.49 13.40
N LYS A 229 -12.11 -18.72 13.82
CA LYS A 229 -11.07 -19.01 14.81
C LYS A 229 -9.67 -18.92 14.18
N PRO A 230 -8.61 -18.67 14.97
CA PRO A 230 -7.25 -18.53 14.46
C PRO A 230 -6.81 -19.67 13.52
N GLU A 231 -7.10 -20.91 13.92
CA GLU A 231 -6.75 -22.14 13.18
C GLU A 231 -7.52 -22.33 11.88
N GLN A 232 -8.58 -21.56 11.65
CA GLN A 232 -9.43 -21.63 10.46
C GLN A 232 -9.06 -20.58 9.39
N VAL A 233 -8.16 -19.64 9.70
CA VAL A 233 -7.85 -18.50 8.83
C VAL A 233 -7.25 -18.95 7.49
N LEU A 234 -6.38 -19.96 7.47
CA LEU A 234 -5.82 -20.48 6.24
C LEU A 234 -6.92 -21.05 5.32
N ASP A 235 -7.86 -21.81 5.87
CA ASP A 235 -8.99 -22.36 5.08
C ASP A 235 -9.86 -21.26 4.46
N ILE A 236 -10.11 -20.18 5.19
CA ILE A 236 -10.80 -19.00 4.65
C ILE A 236 -9.99 -18.37 3.51
N CYS A 237 -8.69 -18.17 3.68
CA CYS A 237 -7.82 -17.63 2.63
C CYS A 237 -7.84 -18.51 1.37
N ARG A 238 -7.79 -19.82 1.53
CA ARG A 238 -7.87 -20.80 0.45
C ARG A 238 -9.22 -20.72 -0.26
N ALA A 239 -10.33 -20.85 0.47
CA ALA A 239 -11.68 -20.87 -0.10
C ALA A 239 -12.02 -19.59 -0.88
N VAL A 240 -11.71 -18.39 -0.34
CA VAL A 240 -11.92 -17.12 -1.04
C VAL A 240 -11.08 -17.04 -2.31
N THR A 241 -9.85 -17.55 -2.29
CA THR A 241 -8.97 -17.53 -3.47
C THR A 241 -9.43 -18.54 -4.53
N GLU A 242 -9.94 -19.71 -4.13
CA GLU A 242 -10.57 -20.70 -5.02
C GLU A 242 -11.80 -20.10 -5.71
N ILE A 243 -12.69 -19.43 -4.96
CA ILE A 243 -13.85 -18.73 -5.54
C ILE A 243 -13.38 -17.71 -6.59
N PHE A 244 -12.37 -16.92 -6.27
CA PHE A 244 -11.85 -15.94 -7.22
C PHE A 244 -11.24 -16.58 -8.46
N ARG A 245 -10.49 -17.67 -8.33
CA ARG A 245 -9.92 -18.44 -9.43
C ARG A 245 -11.01 -18.99 -10.35
N ASP A 246 -12.03 -19.61 -9.76
CA ASP A 246 -13.05 -20.41 -10.45
C ASP A 246 -14.18 -19.54 -11.04
N HIS A 247 -14.56 -18.45 -10.36
CA HIS A 247 -15.71 -17.60 -10.72
C HIS A 247 -15.33 -16.17 -11.10
N GLY A 248 -14.09 -15.75 -10.90
CA GLY A 248 -13.64 -14.40 -11.22
C GLY A 248 -13.69 -14.11 -12.73
N TYR A 249 -14.09 -12.88 -13.08
CA TYR A 249 -14.21 -12.48 -14.49
C TYR A 249 -12.85 -12.38 -15.17
N ARG A 250 -12.75 -12.84 -16.43
CA ARG A 250 -11.49 -12.83 -17.21
C ARG A 250 -11.60 -12.07 -18.53
N ALA A 251 -12.81 -11.90 -19.09
CA ALA A 251 -13.03 -11.38 -20.44
C ALA A 251 -12.56 -9.92 -20.66
N ARG A 252 -12.72 -9.05 -19.67
CA ARG A 252 -12.33 -7.63 -19.76
C ARG A 252 -11.32 -7.28 -18.68
N ARG A 253 -10.07 -7.06 -19.05
CA ARG A 253 -8.93 -6.85 -18.16
C ARG A 253 -9.11 -5.76 -17.09
N ASN A 254 -9.89 -4.73 -17.35
CA ASN A 254 -10.25 -3.67 -16.39
C ASN A 254 -11.38 -4.05 -15.43
N HIS A 255 -12.03 -5.22 -15.63
CA HIS A 255 -13.16 -5.71 -14.84
C HIS A 255 -12.90 -7.13 -14.28
N THR A 256 -11.65 -7.49 -13.98
CA THR A 256 -11.23 -8.84 -13.57
C THR A 256 -10.84 -8.96 -12.09
N ARG A 257 -11.01 -7.90 -11.27
CA ARG A 257 -10.72 -7.96 -9.84
C ARG A 257 -11.85 -8.61 -9.06
N LEU A 258 -11.52 -9.26 -7.93
CA LEU A 258 -12.51 -9.88 -7.03
C LEU A 258 -13.67 -8.96 -6.65
N LYS A 259 -13.39 -7.68 -6.46
CA LYS A 259 -14.39 -6.65 -6.09
C LYS A 259 -15.60 -6.60 -7.01
N PHE A 260 -15.43 -6.88 -8.31
CA PHE A 260 -16.55 -6.90 -9.26
C PHE A 260 -17.41 -8.13 -9.07
N LEU A 261 -16.81 -9.30 -8.83
CA LEU A 261 -17.57 -10.51 -8.50
C LEU A 261 -18.38 -10.32 -7.21
N VAL A 262 -17.75 -9.73 -6.18
CA VAL A 262 -18.42 -9.47 -4.90
C VAL A 262 -19.53 -8.41 -5.05
N ALA A 263 -19.33 -7.39 -5.88
CA ALA A 263 -20.37 -6.38 -6.15
C ALA A 263 -21.60 -6.99 -6.82
N ASP A 264 -21.40 -7.92 -7.77
CA ASP A 264 -22.51 -8.58 -8.48
C ASP A 264 -23.20 -9.67 -7.64
N TRP A 265 -22.46 -10.36 -6.78
CA TRP A 265 -23.02 -11.45 -5.96
C TRP A 265 -23.62 -10.96 -4.64
N GLY A 266 -23.06 -9.91 -4.05
CA GLY A 266 -23.32 -9.50 -2.67
C GLY A 266 -22.60 -10.40 -1.64
N ALA A 267 -22.52 -9.91 -0.40
CA ALA A 267 -21.83 -10.59 0.69
C ALA A 267 -22.48 -11.93 1.06
N GLU A 268 -23.80 -12.01 1.04
CA GLU A 268 -24.56 -13.20 1.44
C GLU A 268 -24.29 -14.37 0.50
N LYS A 269 -24.51 -14.19 -0.82
CA LYS A 269 -24.22 -15.23 -1.81
C LYS A 269 -22.74 -15.63 -1.81
N PHE A 270 -21.83 -14.66 -1.65
CA PHE A 270 -20.40 -14.96 -1.58
C PHE A 270 -20.08 -15.86 -0.38
N ARG A 271 -20.66 -15.55 0.79
CA ARG A 271 -20.54 -16.38 2.00
C ARG A 271 -21.06 -17.79 1.79
N ASP A 272 -22.24 -17.94 1.18
CA ASP A 272 -22.88 -19.25 0.97
C ASP A 272 -22.02 -20.14 0.06
N VAL A 273 -21.52 -19.62 -1.05
CA VAL A 273 -20.56 -20.34 -1.93
C VAL A 273 -19.27 -20.68 -1.20
N MET A 274 -18.81 -19.80 -0.30
CA MET A 274 -17.61 -20.07 0.50
C MET A 274 -17.84 -21.20 1.50
N ILE A 275 -19.01 -21.27 2.15
CA ILE A 275 -19.40 -22.39 3.05
C ILE A 275 -19.40 -23.72 2.29
N GLU A 276 -19.92 -23.75 1.06
CA GLU A 276 -19.84 -24.94 0.20
C GLU A 276 -18.38 -25.37 -0.07
N LYS A 277 -17.51 -24.43 -0.35
CA LYS A 277 -16.07 -24.68 -0.59
C LYS A 277 -15.33 -25.14 0.68
N LEU A 278 -15.71 -24.62 1.84
CA LEU A 278 -15.12 -24.98 3.12
C LEU A 278 -15.52 -26.40 3.56
N GLY A 279 -16.75 -26.85 3.24
CA GLY A 279 -17.32 -28.10 3.75
C GLY A 279 -17.73 -28.04 5.24
N TRP A 280 -17.69 -26.87 5.84
CA TRP A 280 -18.15 -26.60 7.21
C TRP A 280 -18.70 -25.17 7.29
N THR A 281 -19.54 -24.88 8.29
CA THR A 281 -20.18 -23.57 8.45
C THR A 281 -19.47 -22.78 9.55
N PRO A 282 -18.90 -21.60 9.25
CA PRO A 282 -18.38 -20.69 10.26
C PRO A 282 -19.48 -20.23 11.23
N GLU A 283 -19.12 -19.97 12.46
CA GLU A 283 -20.05 -19.37 13.41
C GLU A 283 -20.46 -17.96 12.94
N PRO A 284 -21.69 -17.51 13.23
CA PRO A 284 -22.12 -16.15 12.86
C PRO A 284 -21.30 -15.09 13.61
N ALA A 285 -21.13 -13.95 12.97
CA ALA A 285 -20.57 -12.77 13.62
C ALA A 285 -21.61 -12.22 14.60
N LEU A 286 -21.44 -12.49 15.88
CA LEU A 286 -22.27 -11.85 16.90
C LEU A 286 -21.96 -10.35 16.95
N ALA A 287 -22.96 -9.54 17.29
CA ALA A 287 -22.77 -8.09 17.43
C ALA A 287 -21.62 -7.82 18.43
N TRP A 288 -20.59 -7.18 17.94
CA TRP A 288 -19.45 -6.71 18.70
C TRP A 288 -19.25 -5.21 18.41
N ALA A 289 -18.75 -4.50 19.40
CA ALA A 289 -18.47 -3.08 19.24
C ALA A 289 -17.00 -2.88 18.80
N GLU A 290 -16.75 -2.23 17.68
CA GLU A 290 -15.43 -1.69 17.41
C GLU A 290 -15.08 -0.68 18.52
N PRO A 291 -13.82 -0.66 19.00
CA PRO A 291 -13.41 0.35 19.98
C PRO A 291 -13.69 1.75 19.43
N ALA A 292 -14.54 2.49 20.11
CA ALA A 292 -14.84 3.87 19.71
C ALA A 292 -13.58 4.73 19.76
N GLY A 293 -13.34 5.54 18.73
CA GLY A 293 -12.35 6.61 18.75
C GLY A 293 -10.92 6.21 18.38
N ARG A 294 -10.64 4.99 17.93
CA ARG A 294 -9.32 4.63 17.42
C ARG A 294 -9.16 5.00 15.95
N VAL A 295 -8.28 5.96 15.70
CA VAL A 295 -7.89 6.40 14.36
C VAL A 295 -6.76 5.50 13.83
N GLN A 296 -6.65 5.38 12.51
CA GLN A 296 -5.50 4.76 11.86
C GLN A 296 -4.19 5.37 12.39
N GLN A 297 -3.27 4.54 12.87
CA GLN A 297 -1.97 4.98 13.39
C GLN A 297 -0.91 4.94 12.29
N ASP A 298 0.02 5.90 12.33
CA ASP A 298 1.19 5.96 11.45
C ASP A 298 2.35 5.06 11.93
N HIS A 299 2.30 4.63 13.20
CA HIS A 299 3.33 3.85 13.89
C HIS A 299 4.70 4.57 13.95
N LEU A 300 4.73 5.89 13.90
CA LEU A 300 5.93 6.68 14.11
C LEU A 300 6.09 7.10 15.57
N GLY A 301 7.32 7.42 15.97
CA GLY A 301 7.62 7.81 17.34
C GLY A 301 8.06 6.65 18.24
N ILE A 302 8.06 6.91 19.54
CA ILE A 302 8.54 6.02 20.58
C ILE A 302 7.35 5.43 21.33
N HIS A 303 7.29 4.10 21.41
CA HIS A 303 6.17 3.41 22.02
C HIS A 303 6.65 2.27 22.95
N LYS A 304 5.95 2.10 24.07
CA LYS A 304 6.18 0.94 24.95
C LYS A 304 5.61 -0.33 24.31
N GLN A 305 6.30 -1.45 24.52
CA GLN A 305 5.82 -2.77 24.12
C GLN A 305 5.02 -3.45 25.22
N LYS A 306 4.27 -4.50 24.84
CA LYS A 306 3.65 -5.41 25.83
C LYS A 306 4.69 -6.18 26.64
N GLN A 307 5.90 -6.38 26.11
CA GLN A 307 7.03 -6.96 26.85
C GLN A 307 7.62 -5.90 27.79
N ALA A 308 7.59 -6.19 29.09
CA ALA A 308 8.11 -5.29 30.13
C ALA A 308 9.57 -4.90 29.85
N GLY A 309 9.92 -3.64 30.07
CA GLY A 309 11.29 -3.12 29.87
C GLY A 309 11.72 -2.98 28.42
N LYS A 310 10.80 -3.11 27.46
CA LYS A 310 11.08 -2.91 26.02
C LYS A 310 10.22 -1.84 25.40
N SER A 311 10.76 -1.23 24.35
CA SER A 311 10.08 -0.23 23.51
C SER A 311 10.35 -0.51 22.04
N TRP A 312 9.53 0.08 21.15
CA TRP A 312 9.84 0.18 19.73
C TRP A 312 9.87 1.63 19.28
N ILE A 313 10.63 1.88 18.22
CA ILE A 313 10.74 3.20 17.59
C ILE A 313 10.34 3.04 16.12
N GLY A 314 9.27 3.73 15.72
CA GLY A 314 8.90 3.87 14.32
C GLY A 314 9.55 5.11 13.74
N VAL A 315 10.27 4.98 12.63
CA VAL A 315 10.98 6.07 11.96
C VAL A 315 10.41 6.36 10.58
N SER A 316 10.39 7.62 10.22
CA SER A 316 9.90 8.05 8.93
C SER A 316 10.94 7.85 7.83
N VAL A 317 10.45 7.36 6.70
CA VAL A 317 11.16 7.29 5.42
C VAL A 317 10.27 7.99 4.39
N ILE A 318 10.41 9.30 4.28
CA ILE A 318 9.52 10.09 3.41
C ILE A 318 9.46 9.50 2.00
N THR A 319 8.24 9.19 1.54
CA THR A 319 7.97 8.53 0.26
C THR A 319 8.60 7.14 0.08
N GLY A 320 9.13 6.54 1.15
CA GLY A 320 9.65 5.17 1.17
C GLY A 320 11.01 4.96 0.50
N ARG A 321 11.73 6.00 0.06
CA ARG A 321 13.04 5.83 -0.60
C ARG A 321 14.18 5.83 0.40
N VAL A 322 15.00 4.78 0.37
CA VAL A 322 16.18 4.60 1.21
C VAL A 322 17.43 4.31 0.39
N THR A 323 18.60 4.66 0.91
CA THR A 323 19.88 4.25 0.35
C THR A 323 20.30 2.88 0.89
N ALA A 324 21.16 2.17 0.16
CA ALA A 324 21.73 0.92 0.64
C ALA A 324 22.54 1.12 1.93
N ASP A 325 23.23 2.26 2.06
CA ASP A 325 24.01 2.60 3.27
C ASP A 325 23.09 2.73 4.50
N GLN A 326 21.92 3.39 4.34
CA GLN A 326 20.89 3.42 5.38
C GLN A 326 20.34 2.02 5.72
N LEU A 327 20.15 1.15 4.72
CA LEU A 327 19.71 -0.23 4.95
C LEU A 327 20.76 -1.04 5.73
N PHE A 328 22.06 -0.91 5.43
CA PHE A 328 23.13 -1.55 6.19
C PHE A 328 23.20 -1.03 7.62
N ALA A 329 23.06 0.29 7.82
CA ALA A 329 23.03 0.89 9.15
C ALA A 329 21.81 0.39 9.94
N ALA A 330 20.63 0.36 9.33
CA ALA A 330 19.41 -0.18 9.95
C ALA A 330 19.56 -1.65 10.35
N ALA A 331 20.21 -2.48 9.52
CA ALA A 331 20.48 -3.87 9.86
C ALA A 331 21.47 -4.00 11.04
N ALA A 332 22.50 -3.15 11.12
CA ALA A 332 23.43 -3.13 12.25
C ALA A 332 22.73 -2.69 13.56
N ILE A 333 21.84 -1.72 13.48
CA ILE A 333 21.01 -1.28 14.61
C ILE A 333 20.10 -2.41 15.07
N ALA A 334 19.47 -3.11 14.12
CA ALA A 334 18.59 -4.23 14.41
C ALA A 334 19.33 -5.36 15.15
N ASP A 335 20.53 -5.72 14.72
CA ASP A 335 21.35 -6.73 15.41
C ASP A 335 21.71 -6.30 16.83
N LYS A 336 22.15 -5.06 17.00
CA LYS A 336 22.69 -4.61 18.27
C LYS A 336 21.60 -4.33 19.31
N TYR A 337 20.45 -3.77 18.90
CA TYR A 337 19.46 -3.21 19.81
C TYR A 337 18.06 -3.82 19.71
N CYS A 338 17.75 -4.54 18.60
CA CYS A 338 16.38 -4.99 18.30
C CYS A 338 16.25 -6.51 18.22
N GLU A 339 17.16 -7.26 18.88
CA GLU A 339 17.19 -8.73 18.83
C GLU A 339 17.20 -9.27 17.39
N GLY A 340 17.85 -8.57 16.47
CA GLY A 340 17.94 -8.90 15.06
C GLY A 340 16.67 -8.66 14.24
N SER A 341 15.62 -8.02 14.79
CA SER A 341 14.34 -7.78 14.11
C SER A 341 14.23 -6.34 13.62
N ILE A 342 13.66 -6.17 12.43
CA ILE A 342 13.28 -4.86 11.87
C ILE A 342 12.03 -5.04 11.02
N ARG A 343 11.21 -4.00 10.87
CA ARG A 343 9.95 -4.08 10.13
C ARG A 343 9.73 -2.90 9.19
N THR A 344 9.05 -3.17 8.07
CA THR A 344 8.49 -2.14 7.19
C THR A 344 6.99 -1.96 7.43
N THR A 345 6.49 -0.75 7.16
CA THR A 345 5.06 -0.43 7.33
C THR A 345 4.37 -0.19 5.98
N ASN A 346 3.03 -0.28 5.94
CA ASN A 346 2.25 0.10 4.75
C ASN A 346 2.28 1.60 4.45
N GLN A 347 2.75 2.41 5.37
CA GLN A 347 3.01 3.84 5.17
C GLN A 347 4.45 4.11 4.73
N GLN A 348 5.14 3.06 4.23
CA GLN A 348 6.46 3.14 3.63
C GLN A 348 7.58 3.53 4.62
N ASN A 349 7.43 3.19 5.90
CA ASN A 349 8.34 3.54 6.98
C ASN A 349 9.04 2.31 7.56
N PHE A 350 10.02 2.50 8.46
CA PHE A 350 10.66 1.46 9.27
C PHE A 350 10.17 1.47 10.72
N LEU A 351 10.31 0.32 11.36
CA LEU A 351 10.07 0.14 12.79
C LEU A 351 11.17 -0.73 13.39
N PHE A 352 11.79 -0.23 14.47
CA PHE A 352 12.83 -0.88 15.27
C PHE A 352 12.20 -1.42 16.57
N PRO A 353 11.83 -2.71 16.64
CA PRO A 353 11.21 -3.30 17.82
C PRO A 353 12.25 -3.78 18.83
N ASN A 354 11.78 -4.22 20.00
CA ASN A 354 12.52 -4.96 21.04
C ASN A 354 13.67 -4.20 21.71
N ILE A 355 13.71 -2.88 21.62
CA ILE A 355 14.76 -2.07 22.23
C ILE A 355 14.63 -2.14 23.75
N ALA A 356 15.64 -2.69 24.43
CA ALA A 356 15.69 -2.77 25.88
C ALA A 356 15.86 -1.38 26.50
N GLU A 357 15.22 -1.13 27.64
CA GLU A 357 15.25 0.16 28.34
C GLU A 357 16.69 0.59 28.70
N ALA A 358 17.54 -0.36 29.07
CA ALA A 358 18.95 -0.11 29.40
C ALA A 358 19.80 0.36 28.19
N GLN A 359 19.37 0.07 26.95
CA GLN A 359 20.07 0.45 25.73
C GLN A 359 19.35 1.54 24.92
N PHE A 360 18.26 2.09 25.47
CA PHE A 360 17.31 2.89 24.73
C PHE A 360 17.93 4.19 24.17
N GLU A 361 18.71 4.92 24.98
CA GLU A 361 19.34 6.17 24.52
C GLU A 361 20.45 5.91 23.49
N GLU A 362 21.22 4.82 23.64
CA GLU A 362 22.21 4.42 22.63
C GLU A 362 21.54 4.06 21.31
N ALA A 363 20.42 3.33 21.36
CA ALA A 363 19.66 2.95 20.16
C ALA A 363 19.11 4.20 19.44
N LYS A 364 18.54 5.15 20.19
CA LYS A 364 18.07 6.43 19.63
C LYS A 364 19.19 7.19 18.92
N GLN A 365 20.36 7.27 19.53
CA GLN A 365 21.51 7.94 18.92
C GLN A 365 21.95 7.22 17.64
N ALA A 366 22.06 5.89 17.67
CA ALA A 366 22.43 5.10 16.50
C ALA A 366 21.42 5.26 15.33
N ILE A 367 20.12 5.33 15.64
CA ILE A 367 19.05 5.58 14.65
C ILE A 367 19.20 6.97 14.02
N ARG A 368 19.49 8.01 14.82
CA ARG A 368 19.74 9.37 14.32
C ARG A 368 21.00 9.44 13.46
N ASP A 369 22.09 8.80 13.89
CA ASP A 369 23.36 8.77 13.15
C ASP A 369 23.22 8.07 11.80
N ALA A 370 22.28 7.11 11.68
CA ALA A 370 21.91 6.47 10.42
C ALA A 370 21.03 7.35 9.51
N GLY A 371 20.68 8.57 9.96
CA GLY A 371 19.85 9.52 9.21
C GLY A 371 18.36 9.24 9.27
N PHE A 372 17.88 8.46 10.25
CA PHE A 372 16.46 8.25 10.47
C PHE A 372 15.89 9.21 11.51
N VAL A 373 14.65 9.62 11.29
CA VAL A 373 13.92 10.55 12.16
C VAL A 373 12.56 10.00 12.53
N TRP A 374 12.06 10.33 13.71
CA TRP A 374 10.72 9.94 14.18
C TRP A 374 9.88 11.11 14.68
N GLU A 375 10.51 12.22 15.00
CA GLU A 375 9.87 13.48 15.37
C GLU A 375 9.75 14.31 14.10
N VAL A 376 8.64 14.19 13.39
CA VAL A 376 8.36 14.85 12.12
C VAL A 376 6.97 15.47 12.15
N SER A 377 6.71 16.42 11.24
CA SER A 377 5.39 17.07 11.11
C SER A 377 4.29 16.07 10.74
N GLU A 378 3.04 16.43 10.98
CA GLU A 378 1.90 15.64 10.55
C GLU A 378 1.80 15.54 9.02
N PHE A 379 2.27 16.55 8.27
CA PHE A 379 2.40 16.48 6.81
C PHE A 379 3.36 15.39 6.37
N HIS A 380 4.50 15.30 7.05
CA HIS A 380 5.51 14.29 6.77
C HIS A 380 5.02 12.88 7.13
N LYS A 381 4.37 12.72 8.30
CA LYS A 381 3.79 11.44 8.74
C LYS A 381 2.77 10.89 7.76
N GLY A 382 1.92 11.76 7.24
CA GLY A 382 0.82 11.40 6.34
C GLY A 382 1.20 11.28 4.85
N ALA A 383 2.48 11.48 4.50
CA ALA A 383 2.93 11.51 3.10
C ALA A 383 3.14 10.10 2.52
N VAL A 384 2.29 9.69 1.57
CA VAL A 384 2.39 8.41 0.86
C VAL A 384 2.41 8.63 -0.65
N SER A 385 3.36 8.01 -1.35
CA SER A 385 3.45 8.10 -2.81
C SER A 385 3.67 6.77 -3.51
N CYS A 386 3.28 6.69 -4.77
CA CYS A 386 3.70 5.59 -5.64
C CYS A 386 5.08 5.87 -6.25
N THR A 387 5.53 4.99 -7.15
CA THR A 387 6.84 5.09 -7.80
C THR A 387 6.96 6.30 -8.75
N GLY A 388 5.84 6.73 -9.39
CA GLY A 388 5.87 7.83 -10.36
C GLY A 388 6.48 7.47 -11.72
N ASN A 389 6.57 8.47 -12.62
CA ASN A 389 7.09 8.30 -13.97
C ASN A 389 8.61 8.19 -14.04
N GLU A 390 9.32 8.34 -12.93
CA GLU A 390 10.76 8.06 -12.85
C GLU A 390 11.07 6.61 -13.28
N PHE A 391 10.21 5.64 -12.89
CA PHE A 391 10.44 4.22 -13.14
C PHE A 391 9.21 3.43 -13.61
N CYS A 392 8.00 3.97 -13.48
CA CYS A 392 6.78 3.23 -13.79
C CYS A 392 6.25 3.60 -15.18
N ASN A 393 6.17 2.62 -16.09
CA ASN A 393 5.65 2.79 -17.44
C ASN A 393 4.16 3.12 -17.54
N LEU A 394 3.42 3.10 -16.45
CA LEU A 394 2.01 3.45 -16.37
C LEU A 394 1.77 4.84 -15.78
N ALA A 395 2.79 5.44 -15.17
CA ALA A 395 2.68 6.74 -14.53
C ALA A 395 2.74 7.85 -15.59
N ILE A 396 1.96 8.89 -15.33
CA ILE A 396 1.85 10.09 -16.18
C ILE A 396 2.72 11.20 -15.60
N THR A 397 2.82 11.24 -14.26
CA THR A 397 3.51 12.31 -13.53
C THR A 397 4.54 11.77 -12.56
N GLU A 398 5.48 12.63 -12.19
CA GLU A 398 6.38 12.43 -11.05
C GLU A 398 5.56 12.34 -9.75
N THR A 399 6.11 11.68 -8.73
CA THR A 399 5.38 11.53 -7.45
C THR A 399 6.25 11.75 -6.22
N LYS A 400 7.39 11.07 -6.12
CA LYS A 400 8.19 11.10 -4.88
C LYS A 400 8.83 12.46 -4.62
N ALA A 401 9.47 13.05 -5.63
CA ALA A 401 10.07 14.37 -5.50
C ALA A 401 8.99 15.45 -5.35
N ARG A 402 7.88 15.31 -6.09
CA ARG A 402 6.75 16.24 -5.99
C ARG A 402 6.13 16.24 -4.57
N LEU A 403 5.90 15.05 -3.99
CA LEU A 403 5.33 15.00 -2.65
C LEU A 403 6.29 15.54 -1.59
N ARG A 404 7.60 15.31 -1.72
CA ARG A 404 8.60 15.93 -0.83
C ARG A 404 8.58 17.46 -0.93
N GLU A 405 8.49 18.00 -2.15
CA GLU A 405 8.37 19.44 -2.38
C GLU A 405 7.11 20.00 -1.69
N ILE A 406 5.95 19.34 -1.86
CA ILE A 406 4.69 19.75 -1.23
C ILE A 406 4.83 19.75 0.30
N VAL A 407 5.35 18.68 0.87
CA VAL A 407 5.52 18.55 2.33
C VAL A 407 6.45 19.65 2.85
N SER A 408 7.64 19.82 2.25
CA SER A 408 8.59 20.86 2.67
C SER A 408 8.01 22.27 2.56
N TYR A 409 7.22 22.53 1.51
CA TYR A 409 6.54 23.81 1.36
C TYR A 409 5.50 24.04 2.47
N LEU A 410 4.63 23.06 2.74
CA LEU A 410 3.61 23.19 3.79
C LEU A 410 4.24 23.33 5.17
N GLU A 411 5.33 22.63 5.46
CA GLU A 411 6.10 22.77 6.69
C GLU A 411 6.69 24.18 6.87
N SER A 412 7.09 24.86 5.77
CA SER A 412 7.60 26.23 5.83
C SER A 412 6.50 27.27 6.02
N GLU A 413 5.28 27.01 5.53
CA GLU A 413 4.20 27.99 5.49
C GLU A 413 3.25 27.90 6.69
N MET A 414 3.17 26.74 7.36
CA MET A 414 2.24 26.58 8.47
C MET A 414 2.68 25.55 9.51
N LEU A 415 2.48 25.87 10.77
CA LEU A 415 2.50 24.90 11.85
C LEU A 415 1.21 24.07 11.78
N TRP A 416 1.35 22.73 11.81
CA TRP A 416 0.22 21.82 11.74
C TRP A 416 0.39 20.70 12.78
N ASP A 417 -0.62 20.49 13.60
CA ASP A 417 -0.61 19.62 14.79
C ASP A 417 -1.70 18.53 14.77
N GLU A 418 -2.41 18.38 13.64
CA GLU A 418 -3.46 17.39 13.48
C GLU A 418 -3.09 16.36 12.41
N PRO A 419 -3.50 15.09 12.58
CA PRO A 419 -3.28 14.09 11.55
C PRO A 419 -3.84 14.52 10.20
N ILE A 420 -3.04 14.49 9.16
CA ILE A 420 -3.43 14.77 7.77
C ILE A 420 -2.65 13.89 6.81
N ARG A 421 -3.34 13.17 5.93
CA ARG A 421 -2.72 12.23 4.99
C ARG A 421 -2.79 12.78 3.59
N ILE A 422 -1.62 12.98 2.98
CA ILE A 422 -1.47 13.45 1.61
C ILE A 422 -0.94 12.29 0.76
N HIS A 423 -1.82 11.69 -0.05
CA HIS A 423 -1.50 10.54 -0.87
C HIS A 423 -1.39 10.92 -2.35
N LEU A 424 -0.21 10.71 -2.96
CA LEU A 424 0.07 11.11 -4.33
C LEU A 424 0.30 9.92 -5.26
N ASN A 425 -0.41 9.90 -6.39
CA ASN A 425 -0.30 8.88 -7.42
C ASN A 425 0.00 9.48 -8.80
N GLY A 426 0.91 8.87 -9.53
CA GLY A 426 1.25 9.29 -10.90
C GLY A 426 0.24 8.87 -11.98
N CYS A 427 -0.82 8.13 -11.63
CA CYS A 427 -1.86 7.68 -12.57
C CYS A 427 -3.10 7.14 -11.82
N PRO A 428 -4.22 6.83 -12.53
CA PRO A 428 -5.45 6.30 -11.91
C PRO A 428 -5.34 4.92 -11.24
N ASN A 429 -4.20 4.22 -11.33
CA ASN A 429 -4.05 2.88 -10.73
C ASN A 429 -4.00 2.88 -9.20
N SER A 430 -3.83 4.03 -8.56
CA SER A 430 -3.89 4.22 -7.11
C SER A 430 -2.94 3.32 -6.30
N CYS A 431 -1.68 3.21 -6.74
CA CYS A 431 -0.67 2.43 -6.03
C CYS A 431 -0.23 3.09 -4.70
N GLY A 432 -0.21 4.45 -4.64
CA GLY A 432 -0.03 5.25 -3.43
C GLY A 432 -1.35 5.58 -2.72
N GLN A 433 -2.46 4.90 -3.09
CA GLN A 433 -3.72 4.88 -2.33
C GLN A 433 -4.43 6.25 -2.18
N HIS A 434 -4.38 7.12 -3.20
CA HIS A 434 -4.97 8.47 -3.11
C HIS A 434 -6.47 8.48 -2.74
N HIS A 435 -7.20 7.40 -2.99
CA HIS A 435 -8.63 7.32 -2.66
C HIS A 435 -8.95 7.35 -1.17
N ILE A 436 -7.96 7.08 -0.30
CA ILE A 436 -8.18 6.97 1.15
C ILE A 436 -7.35 7.97 1.97
N GLY A 437 -6.60 8.87 1.32
CA GLY A 437 -5.95 10.00 1.99
C GLY A 437 -6.96 11.11 2.28
N ASP A 438 -6.71 11.93 3.29
CA ASP A 438 -7.50 13.14 3.55
C ASP A 438 -7.43 14.07 2.32
N ILE A 439 -6.25 14.12 1.70
CA ILE A 439 -5.97 14.76 0.42
C ILE A 439 -5.40 13.70 -0.53
N GLY A 440 -6.09 13.45 -1.63
CA GLY A 440 -5.68 12.53 -2.68
C GLY A 440 -5.29 13.27 -3.96
N LEU A 441 -4.09 13.02 -4.48
CA LEU A 441 -3.59 13.61 -5.71
C LEU A 441 -3.43 12.52 -6.78
N GLN A 442 -4.11 12.68 -7.93
CA GLN A 442 -4.05 11.75 -9.04
C GLN A 442 -3.41 12.40 -10.26
N GLY A 443 -2.26 11.90 -10.69
CA GLY A 443 -1.51 12.41 -11.85
C GLY A 443 -2.28 12.33 -13.16
N CYS A 444 -2.19 13.42 -13.92
CA CYS A 444 -2.76 13.61 -15.26
C CYS A 444 -1.94 14.64 -16.03
N LEU A 445 -2.38 15.03 -17.24
CA LEU A 445 -1.81 16.14 -18.00
C LEU A 445 -2.82 17.29 -18.09
N ALA A 446 -2.36 18.51 -17.86
CA ALA A 446 -3.06 19.74 -18.20
C ALA A 446 -2.53 20.30 -19.51
N ARG A 447 -3.40 21.00 -20.26
CA ARG A 447 -2.99 21.82 -21.39
C ARG A 447 -3.09 23.28 -20.98
N LEU A 448 -1.99 23.99 -21.05
CA LEU A 448 -1.93 25.43 -20.82
C LEU A 448 -2.58 26.21 -21.97
N ASN A 449 -2.91 27.49 -21.74
CA ASN A 449 -3.45 28.40 -22.75
C ASN A 449 -2.46 28.62 -23.94
N THR A 450 -1.18 28.40 -23.68
CA THR A 450 -0.11 28.38 -24.70
C THR A 450 -0.17 27.17 -25.64
N GLY A 451 -0.97 26.14 -25.30
CA GLY A 451 -1.03 24.87 -26.02
C GLY A 451 -0.08 23.80 -25.46
N GLU A 452 0.84 24.15 -24.59
CA GLU A 452 1.79 23.24 -23.95
C GLU A 452 1.07 22.25 -23.04
N GLN A 453 1.57 21.00 -22.99
CA GLN A 453 1.13 19.99 -22.03
C GLN A 453 2.11 19.90 -20.85
N VAL A 454 1.59 20.05 -19.65
CA VAL A 454 2.37 19.99 -18.41
C VAL A 454 1.83 18.90 -17.49
N GLU A 455 2.67 18.40 -16.58
CA GLU A 455 2.24 17.53 -15.49
C GLU A 455 1.24 18.28 -14.61
N ALA A 456 0.20 17.56 -14.21
CA ALA A 456 -0.89 18.09 -13.40
C ALA A 456 -1.46 17.01 -12.48
N TYR A 457 -2.27 17.42 -11.51
CA TYR A 457 -2.96 16.49 -10.62
C TYR A 457 -4.43 16.85 -10.50
N ASP A 458 -5.28 15.82 -10.49
CA ASP A 458 -6.63 15.96 -9.96
C ASP A 458 -6.53 16.01 -8.44
N VAL A 459 -7.15 17.03 -7.83
CA VAL A 459 -7.21 17.22 -6.37
C VAL A 459 -8.51 16.65 -5.85
N CYS A 460 -8.38 15.67 -4.93
CA CYS A 460 -9.49 14.96 -4.33
C CYS A 460 -9.40 15.07 -2.80
N LEU A 461 -10.51 15.17 -2.09
CA LEU A 461 -10.54 15.43 -0.65
C LEU A 461 -11.47 14.45 0.11
N GLY A 462 -11.16 14.20 1.38
CA GLY A 462 -12.05 13.58 2.37
C GLY A 462 -12.02 12.06 2.45
N GLY A 463 -10.95 11.40 1.93
CA GLY A 463 -10.81 9.95 2.04
C GLY A 463 -10.45 9.49 3.45
N ARG A 464 -10.96 8.34 3.87
CA ARG A 464 -10.69 7.73 5.17
C ARG A 464 -11.08 6.26 5.23
N LEU A 465 -10.54 5.55 6.20
CA LEU A 465 -10.89 4.16 6.56
C LEU A 465 -11.51 4.11 7.95
N GLY A 466 -12.01 2.95 8.36
CA GLY A 466 -12.64 2.73 9.64
C GLY A 466 -14.16 2.70 9.58
N ALA A 467 -14.82 3.00 10.71
CA ALA A 467 -16.28 2.89 10.83
C ALA A 467 -17.05 3.82 9.88
N ASP A 468 -16.47 4.99 9.56
CA ASP A 468 -17.04 5.96 8.62
C ASP A 468 -16.23 6.03 7.32
N ALA A 469 -15.71 4.90 6.86
CA ALA A 469 -14.89 4.79 5.65
C ALA A 469 -15.55 5.47 4.45
N GLN A 470 -14.75 6.28 3.76
CA GLN A 470 -15.19 7.02 2.57
C GLN A 470 -14.03 7.18 1.59
N PHE A 471 -14.33 7.07 0.30
CA PHE A 471 -13.37 7.47 -0.73
C PHE A 471 -13.38 8.98 -0.91
N VAL A 472 -12.23 9.51 -1.36
CA VAL A 472 -12.12 10.93 -1.70
C VAL A 472 -13.15 11.36 -2.73
N ARG A 473 -13.61 12.60 -2.60
CA ARG A 473 -14.39 13.29 -3.63
C ARG A 473 -13.44 14.08 -4.55
N PRO A 474 -13.52 13.91 -5.88
CA PRO A 474 -12.77 14.75 -6.82
C PRO A 474 -13.34 16.18 -6.79
N ILE A 475 -12.52 17.14 -6.39
CA ILE A 475 -12.93 18.57 -6.28
C ILE A 475 -12.48 19.36 -7.49
N SER A 476 -11.20 19.26 -7.85
CA SER A 476 -10.66 19.94 -9.03
C SER A 476 -9.86 19.00 -9.91
N ARG A 477 -9.81 19.29 -11.19
CA ARG A 477 -9.06 18.51 -12.18
C ARG A 477 -7.92 19.32 -12.77
N LYS A 478 -6.86 18.61 -13.15
CA LYS A 478 -5.78 19.14 -13.98
C LYS A 478 -5.14 20.41 -13.39
N VAL A 479 -4.96 20.45 -12.07
CA VAL A 479 -4.21 21.52 -11.44
C VAL A 479 -2.73 21.32 -11.78
N PRO A 480 -2.07 22.30 -12.44
CA PRO A 480 -0.65 22.18 -12.80
C PRO A 480 0.21 21.85 -11.59
N ALA A 481 1.22 21.03 -11.81
CA ALA A 481 2.03 20.44 -10.73
C ALA A 481 2.68 21.49 -9.82
N ASP A 482 3.10 22.63 -10.37
CA ASP A 482 3.69 23.76 -9.64
C ASP A 482 2.68 24.54 -8.79
N LYS A 483 1.37 24.45 -9.11
CA LYS A 483 0.28 25.13 -8.41
C LYS A 483 -0.31 24.30 -7.25
N VAL A 484 -0.11 22.98 -7.27
CA VAL A 484 -0.77 22.07 -6.29
C VAL A 484 -0.44 22.46 -4.86
N LYS A 485 0.82 22.74 -4.52
CA LYS A 485 1.22 23.08 -3.14
C LYS A 485 0.48 24.30 -2.58
N PHE A 486 0.25 25.32 -3.41
CA PHE A 486 -0.52 26.51 -3.02
C PHE A 486 -2.01 26.21 -2.85
N ALA A 487 -2.58 25.37 -3.72
CA ALA A 487 -3.96 24.93 -3.57
C ALA A 487 -4.17 24.14 -2.27
N LEU A 488 -3.20 23.30 -1.88
CA LEU A 488 -3.25 22.56 -0.62
C LEU A 488 -3.09 23.49 0.60
N GLU A 489 -2.23 24.49 0.55
CA GLU A 489 -2.13 25.51 1.58
C GLU A 489 -3.47 26.22 1.77
N ASN A 490 -4.09 26.65 0.68
CA ASN A 490 -5.35 27.39 0.71
C ASN A 490 -6.48 26.58 1.38
N ILE A 491 -6.67 25.31 1.00
CA ILE A 491 -7.72 24.47 1.61
C ILE A 491 -7.46 24.17 3.09
N LEU A 492 -6.18 23.99 3.48
CA LEU A 492 -5.81 23.76 4.87
C LEU A 492 -6.01 25.02 5.73
N ARG A 493 -5.70 26.21 5.21
CA ARG A 493 -5.99 27.48 5.88
C ARG A 493 -7.52 27.70 5.99
N ALA A 494 -8.27 27.38 4.94
CA ALA A 494 -9.73 27.48 4.96
C ALA A 494 -10.34 26.51 6.00
N TYR A 495 -9.85 25.28 6.09
CA TYR A 495 -10.27 24.34 7.12
C TYR A 495 -10.03 24.92 8.53
N ARG A 496 -8.83 25.41 8.83
CA ARG A 496 -8.51 26.01 10.14
C ARG A 496 -9.41 27.20 10.48
N ALA A 497 -9.73 28.02 9.49
CA ALA A 497 -10.54 29.22 9.69
C ALA A 497 -12.04 28.93 9.87
N ASN A 498 -12.55 27.83 9.31
CA ASN A 498 -13.99 27.57 9.23
C ASN A 498 -14.43 26.29 9.95
N ARG A 499 -13.52 25.48 10.50
CA ARG A 499 -13.90 24.26 11.21
C ARG A 499 -14.62 24.55 12.53
N THR A 500 -15.49 23.65 12.93
CA THR A 500 -16.07 23.63 14.27
C THR A 500 -15.11 22.94 15.26
N GLU A 501 -15.34 23.13 16.56
CA GLU A 501 -14.50 22.51 17.59
C GLU A 501 -14.53 20.98 17.49
N GLY A 502 -13.35 20.36 17.46
CA GLY A 502 -13.20 18.89 17.33
C GLY A 502 -13.50 18.32 15.95
N GLU A 503 -13.81 19.17 14.95
CA GLU A 503 -14.10 18.70 13.60
C GLU A 503 -12.81 18.25 12.88
N THR A 504 -12.81 17.02 12.39
CA THR A 504 -11.72 16.51 11.55
C THR A 504 -11.79 17.05 10.12
N PHE A 505 -10.66 17.03 9.39
CA PHE A 505 -10.64 17.46 7.98
C PHE A 505 -11.65 16.69 7.12
N GLY A 506 -11.80 15.38 7.32
CA GLY A 506 -12.78 14.57 6.60
C GLY A 506 -14.23 15.05 6.85
N LYS A 507 -14.60 15.37 8.10
CA LYS A 507 -15.95 15.90 8.43
C LYS A 507 -16.17 17.30 7.87
N PHE A 508 -15.13 18.14 7.90
CA PHE A 508 -15.17 19.44 7.23
C PHE A 508 -15.46 19.27 5.72
N VAL A 509 -14.79 18.35 5.05
CA VAL A 509 -15.06 18.05 3.64
C VAL A 509 -16.50 17.56 3.46
N ASP A 510 -17.03 16.69 4.33
CA ASP A 510 -18.37 16.11 4.20
C ASP A 510 -19.48 17.17 4.19
N ARG A 511 -19.36 18.21 5.02
CA ARG A 511 -20.41 19.24 5.16
C ARG A 511 -20.37 20.35 4.12
N HIS A 512 -19.30 20.40 3.28
CA HIS A 512 -19.19 21.39 2.21
C HIS A 512 -19.49 20.81 0.84
N THR A 513 -20.08 21.64 -0.05
CA THR A 513 -20.27 21.25 -1.44
C THR A 513 -18.94 21.25 -2.22
N ASN A 514 -18.91 20.64 -3.38
CA ASN A 514 -17.71 20.65 -4.23
C ASN A 514 -17.36 22.06 -4.72
N GLU A 515 -18.37 22.91 -4.92
CA GLU A 515 -18.20 24.32 -5.30
C GLU A 515 -17.50 25.09 -4.18
N GLN A 516 -17.98 24.97 -2.93
CA GLN A 516 -17.36 25.60 -1.76
C GLN A 516 -15.91 25.11 -1.55
N LEU A 517 -15.68 23.81 -1.65
CA LEU A 517 -14.32 23.24 -1.56
C LEU A 517 -13.43 23.71 -2.71
N GLY A 518 -13.99 23.86 -3.92
CA GLY A 518 -13.29 24.44 -5.06
C GLY A 518 -12.90 25.91 -4.87
N GLU A 519 -13.77 26.70 -4.23
CA GLU A 519 -13.46 28.08 -3.82
C GLU A 519 -12.33 28.10 -2.78
N PHE A 520 -12.37 27.21 -1.79
CA PHE A 520 -11.33 27.11 -0.77
C PHE A 520 -9.95 26.68 -1.33
N LEU A 521 -9.89 25.96 -2.44
CA LEU A 521 -8.63 25.68 -3.14
C LEU A 521 -8.00 26.95 -3.74
N GLY A 522 -8.77 28.03 -3.94
CA GLY A 522 -8.27 29.31 -4.42
C GLY A 522 -7.69 29.30 -5.82
N LEU A 523 -8.08 28.33 -6.68
CA LEU A 523 -7.48 28.14 -8.01
C LEU A 523 -7.64 29.36 -8.92
N HIS A 524 -8.73 30.11 -8.78
CA HIS A 524 -8.98 31.34 -9.53
C HIS A 524 -7.97 32.45 -9.16
N LEU A 525 -7.52 32.51 -7.91
CA LEU A 525 -6.49 33.45 -7.47
C LEU A 525 -5.13 33.07 -8.05
N LEU A 526 -4.78 31.77 -8.01
CA LEU A 526 -3.53 31.25 -8.58
C LEU A 526 -3.46 31.46 -10.11
N ALA A 527 -4.60 31.53 -10.79
CA ALA A 527 -4.65 31.80 -12.23
C ALA A 527 -4.55 33.31 -12.56
N GLN A 528 -4.85 34.23 -11.62
CA GLN A 528 -4.67 35.66 -11.84
C GLN A 528 -3.19 36.03 -12.00
N ASP A 529 -2.32 35.31 -11.29
CA ASP A 529 -0.87 35.49 -11.36
C ASP A 529 -0.21 34.72 -12.50
N ASP A 530 -0.97 33.87 -13.21
CA ASP A 530 -0.48 33.03 -14.30
C ASP A 530 -1.48 32.97 -15.47
N PRO A 531 -1.36 33.89 -16.45
CA PRO A 531 -2.27 33.95 -17.60
C PRO A 531 -2.14 32.74 -18.54
N THR A 532 -1.13 31.88 -18.35
CA THR A 532 -0.93 30.69 -19.17
C THR A 532 -1.88 29.55 -18.79
N TRP A 533 -2.58 29.63 -17.65
CA TRP A 533 -3.48 28.61 -17.17
C TRP A 533 -4.86 29.16 -16.81
N THR A 534 -5.89 28.42 -17.20
CA THR A 534 -7.28 28.69 -16.78
C THR A 534 -7.77 27.49 -15.96
N PRO A 535 -8.16 27.69 -14.69
CA PRO A 535 -8.65 26.59 -13.86
C PRO A 535 -9.97 26.04 -14.40
N PRO A 536 -10.13 24.72 -14.46
CA PRO A 536 -11.39 24.12 -14.81
C PRO A 536 -12.44 24.42 -13.71
N PRO A 537 -13.72 24.47 -14.04
CA PRO A 537 -14.77 24.64 -13.05
C PRO A 537 -14.77 23.48 -12.06
N PRO A 538 -15.18 23.70 -10.79
CA PRO A 538 -15.38 22.66 -9.81
C PRO A 538 -16.29 21.56 -10.37
N ARG A 539 -16.02 20.31 -10.00
CA ARG A 539 -16.89 19.19 -10.39
C ARG A 539 -18.25 19.34 -9.70
N ALA A 540 -19.32 19.34 -10.49
CA ALA A 540 -20.66 19.20 -9.92
C ALA A 540 -20.73 17.94 -9.03
N HIS A 541 -21.40 18.06 -7.89
CA HIS A 541 -21.61 16.94 -6.98
C HIS A 541 -22.45 15.88 -7.70
N ALA A 542 -21.86 14.77 -8.10
CA ALA A 542 -22.66 13.61 -8.44
C ALA A 542 -23.21 13.06 -7.12
N PRO A 543 -24.54 12.94 -6.95
CA PRO A 543 -25.07 12.25 -5.77
C PRO A 543 -24.45 10.88 -5.70
N ALA A 544 -24.09 10.44 -4.50
CA ALA A 544 -23.69 9.07 -4.26
C ALA A 544 -24.77 8.18 -4.91
N SER A 545 -24.40 7.37 -5.89
CA SER A 545 -25.31 6.40 -6.47
C SER A 545 -25.80 5.54 -5.32
N ALA A 546 -27.05 5.76 -4.93
CA ALA A 546 -27.82 4.81 -4.15
C ALA A 546 -28.05 3.59 -5.09
N GLU A 547 -27.24 2.55 -4.92
CA GLU A 547 -27.45 1.18 -5.34
C GLU A 547 -26.56 0.27 -4.48
#